data_e30dae698db5b0a8cdb9cc6a71d1b494
#
_entry.id   e30dae698db5b0a8cdb9cc6a71d1b494
#
_cell.length_a   1.000
_cell.length_b   1.000
_cell.length_c   1.000
_cell.angle_alpha   90.00
_cell.angle_beta   90.00
_cell.angle_gamma   90.00
#
_symmetry.space_group_name_H-M   'P 1'
#
loop_
_entity.id
_entity.type
_entity.pdbx_description
1 polymer ?
#
loop_
_entity_poly.entity_id
_entity_poly.type
_entity_poly.pdbx_seq_one_letter_code
_entity_poly.pdbx_strand_id
1 'polypeptide(L)'
;MNYRTEKDTLGDVKVPSDKLWGAQTERSRNNFRIGATASMPLEIVYGFAYLKKSAAYSNCELGVLSEEKRDLIAAVCDEILAGMHDDQFPLVIWQTGSGTQSNMNLNEVIANRAHQLVGKVIG
;
A
#
# COMPACT_ATOMS: atom_id res chain seq x y z
N MET A 1 9.54 2.13 20.42
CA MET A 1 8.69 2.06 19.23
C MET A 1 7.85 0.80 19.28
N ASN A 2 6.58 0.91 18.99
CA ASN A 2 5.67 -0.23 18.98
C ASN A 2 5.60 -0.88 17.61
N TYR A 3 5.51 -2.21 17.60
CA TYR A 3 5.39 -3.02 16.39
C TYR A 3 4.17 -3.90 16.49
N ARG A 4 3.55 -4.19 15.34
CA ARG A 4 2.59 -5.28 15.20
C ARG A 4 3.24 -6.39 14.39
N THR A 5 2.76 -7.62 14.56
CA THR A 5 3.21 -8.75 13.75
C THR A 5 2.23 -8.96 12.60
N GLU A 6 2.74 -8.96 11.38
CA GLU A 6 1.99 -9.36 10.19
C GLU A 6 2.63 -10.60 9.61
N LYS A 7 1.89 -11.32 8.79
CA LYS A 7 2.33 -12.59 8.24
C LYS A 7 2.11 -12.62 6.73
N ASP A 8 3.11 -13.12 6.03
CA ASP A 8 3.01 -13.46 4.61
C ASP A 8 3.47 -14.91 4.38
N THR A 9 3.61 -15.31 3.12
CA THR A 9 4.05 -16.67 2.77
C THR A 9 5.46 -17.01 3.24
N LEU A 10 6.28 -16.01 3.58
CA LEU A 10 7.65 -16.18 4.08
C LEU A 10 7.71 -16.23 5.61
N GLY A 11 6.61 -16.00 6.31
CA GLY A 11 6.54 -16.06 7.76
C GLY A 11 6.18 -14.71 8.40
N ASP A 12 6.46 -14.61 9.69
CA ASP A 12 6.14 -13.43 10.47
C ASP A 12 7.13 -12.29 10.23
N VAL A 13 6.57 -11.07 10.19
CA VAL A 13 7.34 -9.83 10.02
C VAL A 13 6.82 -8.79 11.01
N LYS A 14 7.73 -8.06 11.65
CA LYS A 14 7.38 -6.95 12.54
C LYS A 14 7.30 -5.65 11.74
N VAL A 15 6.13 -5.02 11.79
CA VAL A 15 5.83 -3.76 11.11
C VAL A 15 5.56 -2.69 12.16
N PRO A 16 6.08 -1.45 12.01
CA PRO A 16 5.75 -0.38 12.95
C PRO A 16 4.23 -0.20 13.07
N SER A 17 3.72 -0.14 14.30
CA SER A 17 2.27 -0.16 14.56
C SER A 17 1.53 1.05 13.99
N ASP A 18 2.21 2.18 13.84
CA ASP A 18 1.65 3.43 13.34
C ASP A 18 1.64 3.53 11.81
N LYS A 19 2.18 2.53 11.12
CA LYS A 19 2.29 2.56 9.65
C LYS A 19 1.21 1.73 8.98
N LEU A 20 0.79 2.16 7.80
CA LEU A 20 -0.24 1.49 7.01
C LEU A 20 0.32 0.41 6.09
N TRP A 21 1.62 0.43 5.79
CA TRP A 21 2.20 -0.63 4.98
C TRP A 21 2.24 -1.96 5.76
N GLY A 22 2.40 -3.05 5.04
CA GLY A 22 2.36 -4.39 5.63
C GLY A 22 3.66 -5.16 5.47
N ALA A 23 3.54 -6.49 5.50
CA ALA A 23 4.67 -7.41 5.52
C ALA A 23 5.56 -7.29 4.27
N GLN A 24 4.97 -7.18 3.09
CA GLN A 24 5.74 -7.13 1.83
C GLN A 24 6.58 -5.85 1.75
N THR A 25 6.02 -4.72 2.11
CA THR A 25 6.75 -3.44 2.13
C THR A 25 7.86 -3.47 3.17
N GLU A 26 7.60 -4.01 4.37
CA GLU A 26 8.62 -4.11 5.40
C GLU A 26 9.78 -5.01 4.97
N ARG A 27 9.52 -6.12 4.30
CA ARG A 27 10.58 -6.97 3.73
C ARG A 27 11.40 -6.22 2.69
N SER A 28 10.75 -5.46 1.82
CA SER A 28 11.44 -4.64 0.81
C SER A 28 12.34 -3.59 1.46
N ARG A 29 11.87 -2.91 2.52
CA ARG A 29 12.70 -1.98 3.29
C ARG A 29 13.96 -2.63 3.84
N ASN A 30 13.84 -3.86 4.31
CA ASN A 30 14.96 -4.61 4.88
C ASN A 30 15.91 -5.14 3.82
N ASN A 31 15.41 -5.52 2.66
CA ASN A 31 16.20 -6.13 1.59
C ASN A 31 16.93 -5.11 0.71
N PHE A 32 16.37 -3.92 0.54
CA PHE A 32 16.89 -2.88 -0.36
C PHE A 32 17.25 -1.62 0.42
N ARG A 33 18.42 -1.63 1.06
CA ARG A 33 18.95 -0.52 1.88
C ARG A 33 19.98 0.31 1.13
N ILE A 34 19.73 0.58 -0.16
CA ILE A 34 20.64 1.33 -1.02
C ILE A 34 19.98 2.68 -1.33
N GLY A 35 20.70 3.76 -1.03
CA GLY A 35 20.22 5.12 -1.24
C GLY A 35 19.34 5.62 -0.10
N ALA A 36 18.73 6.78 -0.31
CA ALA A 36 17.89 7.43 0.68
C ALA A 36 16.54 6.69 0.82
N THR A 37 16.05 6.58 2.07
CA THR A 37 14.69 6.10 2.35
C THR A 37 13.67 6.97 1.64
N ALA A 38 12.58 6.36 1.15
CA ALA A 38 11.52 7.04 0.42
C ALA A 38 12.01 7.78 -0.84
N SER A 39 13.02 7.21 -1.51
CA SER A 39 13.57 7.81 -2.74
C SER A 39 12.75 7.49 -3.98
N MET A 40 11.79 6.56 -3.92
CA MET A 40 10.86 6.32 -5.04
C MET A 40 9.99 7.57 -5.22
N PRO A 41 9.95 8.16 -6.44
CA PRO A 41 9.17 9.38 -6.66
C PRO A 41 7.68 9.19 -6.35
N LEU A 42 7.08 10.16 -5.65
CA LEU A 42 5.65 10.12 -5.31
C LEU A 42 4.75 10.13 -6.55
N GLU A 43 5.21 10.67 -7.68
CA GLU A 43 4.50 10.61 -8.96
C GLU A 43 4.20 9.17 -9.38
N ILE A 44 5.10 8.24 -9.10
CA ILE A 44 4.89 6.80 -9.36
C ILE A 44 3.77 6.28 -8.48
N VAL A 45 3.78 6.64 -7.19
CA VAL A 45 2.72 6.27 -6.24
C VAL A 45 1.37 6.81 -6.70
N TYR A 46 1.30 8.05 -7.10
CA TYR A 46 0.06 8.68 -7.56
C TYR A 46 -0.44 8.06 -8.88
N GLY A 47 0.48 7.73 -9.78
CA GLY A 47 0.14 6.99 -11.01
C GLY A 47 -0.51 5.64 -10.70
N PHE A 48 0.06 4.87 -9.77
CA PHE A 48 -0.54 3.63 -9.30
C PHE A 48 -1.90 3.84 -8.61
N ALA A 49 -2.07 4.91 -7.86
CA ALA A 49 -3.34 5.22 -7.22
C ALA A 49 -4.45 5.47 -8.24
N TYR A 50 -4.16 6.21 -9.31
CA TYR A 50 -5.10 6.38 -10.44
C TYR A 50 -5.44 5.05 -11.10
N LEU A 51 -4.42 4.22 -11.36
CA LEU A 51 -4.62 2.91 -11.98
C LEU A 51 -5.50 2.01 -11.12
N LYS A 52 -5.23 1.93 -9.83
CA LYS A 52 -6.00 1.08 -8.91
C LYS A 52 -7.43 1.57 -8.71
N LYS A 53 -7.64 2.88 -8.67
CA LYS A 53 -8.99 3.46 -8.64
C LYS A 53 -9.76 3.06 -9.91
N SER A 54 -9.16 3.22 -11.08
CA SER A 54 -9.78 2.84 -12.36
C SER A 54 -10.08 1.34 -12.41
N ALA A 55 -9.14 0.50 -11.95
CA ALA A 55 -9.33 -0.95 -11.89
C ALA A 55 -10.47 -1.33 -10.96
N ALA A 56 -10.64 -0.65 -9.83
CA ALA A 56 -11.75 -0.90 -8.91
C ALA A 56 -13.10 -0.64 -9.58
N TYR A 57 -13.24 0.45 -10.32
CA TYR A 57 -14.47 0.74 -11.06
C TYR A 57 -14.73 -0.29 -12.17
N SER A 58 -13.72 -0.63 -12.96
CA SER A 58 -13.85 -1.62 -14.03
C SER A 58 -14.22 -3.00 -13.48
N ASN A 59 -13.59 -3.43 -12.42
CA ASN A 59 -13.87 -4.73 -11.79
C ASN A 59 -15.26 -4.77 -11.16
N CYS A 60 -15.74 -3.65 -10.63
CA CYS A 60 -17.11 -3.56 -10.14
C CYS A 60 -18.12 -3.68 -11.28
N GLU A 61 -17.91 -2.99 -12.40
CA GLU A 61 -18.77 -3.11 -13.59
C GLU A 61 -18.81 -4.53 -14.15
N LEU A 62 -17.67 -5.25 -14.08
CA LEU A 62 -17.59 -6.65 -14.51
C LEU A 62 -18.18 -7.63 -13.49
N GLY A 63 -18.63 -7.17 -12.33
CA GLY A 63 -19.25 -8.00 -11.30
C GLY A 63 -18.28 -8.81 -10.45
N VAL A 64 -16.97 -8.55 -10.54
CA VAL A 64 -15.94 -9.28 -9.77
C VAL A 64 -15.50 -8.54 -8.51
N LEU A 65 -15.97 -7.32 -8.31
CA LEU A 65 -15.71 -6.51 -7.12
C LEU A 65 -17.02 -5.88 -6.64
N SER A 66 -17.32 -5.98 -5.34
CA SER A 66 -18.53 -5.37 -4.77
C SER A 66 -18.46 -3.84 -4.80
N GLU A 67 -19.62 -3.20 -4.81
CA GLU A 67 -19.72 -1.73 -4.76
C GLU A 67 -19.09 -1.18 -3.47
N GLU A 68 -19.28 -1.86 -2.35
CA GLU A 68 -18.70 -1.46 -1.06
C GLU A 68 -17.16 -1.44 -1.14
N LYS A 69 -16.55 -2.50 -1.67
CA LYS A 69 -15.09 -2.56 -1.82
C LYS A 69 -14.58 -1.55 -2.83
N ARG A 70 -15.29 -1.38 -3.96
CA ARG A 70 -14.96 -0.34 -4.94
C ARG A 70 -14.90 1.04 -4.28
N ASP A 71 -15.93 1.38 -3.51
CA ASP A 71 -16.02 2.70 -2.88
C ASP A 71 -14.93 2.91 -1.84
N LEU A 72 -14.59 1.88 -1.06
CA LEU A 72 -13.47 1.94 -0.11
C LEU A 72 -12.14 2.13 -0.82
N ILE A 73 -11.87 1.37 -1.86
CA ILE A 73 -10.62 1.49 -2.63
C ILE A 73 -10.52 2.88 -3.25
N ALA A 74 -11.61 3.36 -3.87
CA ALA A 74 -11.62 4.69 -4.49
C ALA A 74 -11.40 5.80 -3.46
N ALA A 75 -12.03 5.71 -2.29
CA ALA A 75 -11.86 6.69 -1.22
C ALA A 75 -10.41 6.76 -0.74
N VAL A 76 -9.76 5.62 -0.53
CA VAL A 76 -8.35 5.59 -0.12
C VAL A 76 -7.44 6.10 -1.23
N CYS A 77 -7.69 5.74 -2.48
CA CYS A 77 -6.93 6.28 -3.61
C CYS A 77 -7.03 7.81 -3.67
N ASP A 78 -8.20 8.37 -3.42
CA ASP A 78 -8.38 9.83 -3.37
C ASP A 78 -7.61 10.46 -2.21
N GLU A 79 -7.55 9.81 -1.04
CA GLU A 79 -6.72 10.26 0.07
C GLU A 79 -5.22 10.25 -0.30
N ILE A 80 -4.76 9.20 -0.97
CA ILE A 80 -3.37 9.10 -1.44
C ILE A 80 -3.05 10.23 -2.42
N LEU A 81 -3.93 10.47 -3.38
CA LEU A 81 -3.76 11.52 -4.39
C LEU A 81 -3.79 12.93 -3.78
N ALA A 82 -4.45 13.10 -2.65
CA ALA A 82 -4.46 14.35 -1.89
C ALA A 82 -3.20 14.56 -1.02
N GLY A 83 -2.27 13.60 -1.03
CA GLY A 83 -1.02 13.68 -0.26
C GLY A 83 -1.16 13.30 1.21
N MET A 84 -2.30 12.76 1.62
CA MET A 84 -2.56 12.43 3.04
C MET A 84 -1.72 11.28 3.57
N HIS A 85 -1.18 10.44 2.70
CA HIS A 85 -0.43 9.24 3.08
C HIS A 85 0.97 9.18 2.49
N ASP A 86 1.58 10.32 2.18
CA ASP A 86 2.90 10.38 1.54
C ASP A 86 3.98 9.68 2.37
N ASP A 87 3.86 9.68 3.69
CA ASP A 87 4.77 9.02 4.62
C ASP A 87 4.61 7.50 4.70
N GLN A 88 3.66 6.92 3.96
CA GLN A 88 3.41 5.49 3.92
C GLN A 88 4.12 4.77 2.77
N PHE A 89 4.97 5.48 2.02
CA PHE A 89 5.69 4.95 0.86
C PHE A 89 7.21 5.09 1.06
N PRO A 90 7.81 4.20 1.90
CA PRO A 90 9.19 4.35 2.36
C PRO A 90 10.23 3.74 1.42
N LEU A 91 9.82 3.12 0.31
CA LEU A 91 10.69 2.32 -0.52
C LEU A 91 11.72 3.16 -1.28
N VAL A 92 12.85 2.53 -1.59
CA VAL A 92 13.94 3.15 -2.35
C VAL A 92 13.73 2.92 -3.85
N ILE A 93 14.34 3.79 -4.65
CA ILE A 93 14.32 3.63 -6.11
C ILE A 93 15.08 2.36 -6.54
N TRP A 94 16.09 1.95 -5.77
CA TRP A 94 16.91 0.76 -6.04
C TRP A 94 16.20 -0.50 -5.53
N GLN A 95 15.22 -0.93 -6.28
CA GLN A 95 14.46 -2.16 -6.07
C GLN A 95 14.45 -2.97 -7.37
N THR A 96 13.69 -4.08 -7.43
CA THR A 96 13.59 -4.86 -8.67
C THR A 96 12.96 -4.02 -9.79
N GLY A 97 13.39 -4.24 -11.03
CA GLY A 97 12.92 -3.47 -12.17
C GLY A 97 11.45 -3.69 -12.56
N SER A 98 10.80 -4.71 -11.97
CA SER A 98 9.40 -5.03 -12.26
C SER A 98 8.39 -4.05 -11.66
N GLY A 99 8.78 -3.28 -10.65
CA GLY A 99 7.88 -2.38 -9.92
C GLY A 99 6.98 -3.08 -8.89
N THR A 100 7.16 -4.37 -8.67
CA THR A 100 6.32 -5.16 -7.76
C THR A 100 6.31 -4.59 -6.34
N GLN A 101 7.45 -4.16 -5.82
CA GLN A 101 7.54 -3.63 -4.46
C GLN A 101 6.68 -2.38 -4.28
N SER A 102 6.75 -1.44 -5.21
CA SER A 102 5.91 -0.23 -5.18
C SER A 102 4.44 -0.57 -5.33
N ASN A 103 4.09 -1.50 -6.22
CA ASN A 103 2.72 -1.99 -6.37
C ASN A 103 2.18 -2.58 -5.07
N MET A 104 2.95 -3.46 -4.42
CA MET A 104 2.56 -4.08 -3.15
C MET A 104 2.46 -3.07 -2.01
N ASN A 105 3.33 -2.06 -1.98
CA ASN A 105 3.24 -0.98 -1.01
C ASN A 105 1.87 -0.29 -1.09
N LEU A 106 1.42 0.05 -2.30
CA LEU A 106 0.08 0.62 -2.48
C LEU A 106 -1.01 -0.34 -2.04
N ASN A 107 -0.93 -1.60 -2.44
CA ASN A 107 -1.93 -2.60 -2.07
C ASN A 107 -2.10 -2.69 -0.56
N GLU A 108 -0.99 -2.74 0.18
CA GLU A 108 -1.00 -2.84 1.64
C GLU A 108 -1.55 -1.58 2.30
N VAL A 109 -1.16 -0.40 1.83
CA VAL A 109 -1.67 0.88 2.34
C VAL A 109 -3.17 1.00 2.09
N ILE A 110 -3.63 0.67 0.88
CA ILE A 110 -5.06 0.73 0.54
C ILE A 110 -5.85 -0.24 1.42
N ALA A 111 -5.41 -1.49 1.55
CA ALA A 111 -6.12 -2.49 2.35
C ALA A 111 -6.21 -2.09 3.82
N ASN A 112 -5.10 -1.69 4.42
CA ASN A 112 -5.06 -1.32 5.83
C ASN A 112 -5.83 -0.03 6.12
N ARG A 113 -5.75 0.97 5.25
CA ARG A 113 -6.54 2.20 5.40
C ARG A 113 -8.03 1.93 5.25
N ALA A 114 -8.42 1.09 4.29
CA ALA A 114 -9.81 0.68 4.13
C ALA A 114 -10.32 -0.04 5.39
N HIS A 115 -9.52 -0.91 6.00
CA HIS A 115 -9.85 -1.55 7.27
C HIS A 115 -10.08 -0.51 8.38
N GLN A 116 -9.25 0.52 8.49
CA GLN A 116 -9.45 1.60 9.45
C GLN A 116 -10.77 2.33 9.24
N LEU A 117 -11.11 2.62 7.97
CA LEU A 117 -12.34 3.35 7.64
C LEU A 117 -13.62 2.59 8.03
N VAL A 118 -13.56 1.26 8.07
CA VAL A 118 -14.70 0.43 8.49
C VAL A 118 -14.54 -0.13 9.91
N GLY A 119 -13.55 0.36 10.68
CA GLY A 119 -13.35 -0.02 12.08
C GLY A 119 -12.76 -1.40 12.29
N LYS A 120 -12.09 -1.98 11.29
CA LYS A 120 -11.40 -3.26 11.40
C LYS A 120 -9.95 -3.07 11.84
N VAL A 121 -9.37 -4.12 12.42
CA VAL A 121 -7.95 -4.15 12.81
C VAL A 121 -7.10 -4.31 11.56
N ILE A 122 -5.99 -3.57 11.48
CA ILE A 122 -5.02 -3.67 10.38
C ILE A 122 -4.05 -4.83 10.61
N GLY A 123 -3.57 -5.42 9.52
CA GLY A 123 -2.65 -6.56 9.55
C GLY A 123 -3.17 -7.84 8.96
#